data_75782578de601fccba7097858151a382
#
_entry.id   75782578de601fccba7097858151a382
#
_cell.length_a   1.000
_cell.length_b   1.000
_cell.length_c   1.000
_cell.angle_alpha   90.00
_cell.angle_beta   90.00
_cell.angle_gamma   90.00
#
_symmetry.space_group_name_H-M   'P 1'
#
loop_
_entity.id
_entity.type
_entity.pdbx_description
1 polymer ?
#
loop_
_entity_poly.entity_id
_entity_poly.type
_entity_poly.pdbx_seq_one_letter_code
_entity_poly.pdbx_strand_id
1 'polypeptide(L)'
;MSLERTFAIIKPDAVKRGLTGEILSRINAAKFQIIAIKSLRLTKSEAEGFYAVHRDRPFFGELTDFMSSGKAVVLVLEAEGAIAKWRETMGVTDPAKAAPGTIRRDLGTSIQYNCTHGSDAPETAAFEIGYFFSGMELI
;
A
#
# COMPACT_ATOMS: atom_id res chain seq x y z
N MET A 1 16.86 -15.96 7.40
CA MET A 1 16.00 -14.76 7.44
C MET A 1 14.70 -15.10 8.13
N SER A 2 14.14 -14.15 8.84
CA SER A 2 12.90 -14.35 9.57
C SER A 2 11.70 -13.86 8.76
N LEU A 3 10.53 -14.40 9.06
CA LEU A 3 9.28 -13.89 8.51
C LEU A 3 9.04 -12.49 9.02
N GLU A 4 8.52 -11.65 8.13
CA GLU A 4 8.26 -10.26 8.40
C GLU A 4 6.92 -9.88 7.81
N ARG A 5 6.21 -8.96 8.45
CA ARG A 5 4.94 -8.43 7.92
C ARG A 5 5.12 -7.00 7.47
N THR A 6 4.48 -6.66 6.37
CA THR A 6 4.43 -5.30 5.87
C THR A 6 2.99 -4.92 5.61
N PHE A 7 2.72 -3.61 5.61
CA PHE A 7 1.40 -3.09 5.31
C PHE A 7 1.37 -2.60 3.87
N ALA A 8 0.27 -2.90 3.17
CA ALA A 8 0.10 -2.50 1.79
C ALA A 8 -1.28 -1.88 1.58
N ILE A 9 -1.37 -0.95 0.65
CA ILE A 9 -2.66 -0.40 0.20
C ILE A 9 -2.72 -0.54 -1.32
N ILE A 10 -3.87 -0.99 -1.81
CA ILE A 10 -4.23 -0.79 -3.21
C ILE A 10 -5.04 0.51 -3.21
N LYS A 11 -4.46 1.55 -3.80
CA LYS A 11 -4.93 2.93 -3.67
C LYS A 11 -6.18 3.18 -4.51
N PRO A 12 -6.91 4.27 -4.22
CA PRO A 12 -8.17 4.55 -4.95
C PRO A 12 -8.05 4.61 -6.46
N ASP A 13 -6.91 5.05 -7.00
CA ASP A 13 -6.72 5.09 -8.45
C ASP A 13 -6.76 3.68 -9.06
N ALA A 14 -6.11 2.72 -8.42
CA ALA A 14 -6.09 1.35 -8.91
C ALA A 14 -7.44 0.66 -8.73
N VAL A 15 -8.09 0.87 -7.58
CA VAL A 15 -9.41 0.29 -7.32
C VAL A 15 -10.42 0.81 -8.36
N LYS A 16 -10.41 2.11 -8.61
CA LYS A 16 -11.32 2.73 -9.57
C LYS A 16 -11.12 2.19 -10.98
N ARG A 17 -9.88 1.89 -11.35
CA ARG A 17 -9.54 1.34 -12.67
C ARG A 17 -9.77 -0.17 -12.78
N GLY A 18 -10.27 -0.80 -11.72
CA GLY A 18 -10.53 -2.24 -11.72
C GLY A 18 -9.30 -3.11 -11.65
N LEU A 19 -8.20 -2.60 -11.07
CA LEU A 19 -6.93 -3.30 -11.03
C LEU A 19 -6.70 -4.13 -9.77
N THR A 20 -7.67 -4.15 -8.85
CA THR A 20 -7.52 -4.89 -7.59
C THR A 20 -7.14 -6.36 -7.83
N GLY A 21 -7.86 -7.04 -8.71
CA GLY A 21 -7.58 -8.46 -9.00
C GLY A 21 -6.21 -8.69 -9.62
N GLU A 22 -5.78 -7.81 -10.53
CA GLU A 22 -4.46 -7.91 -11.14
C GLU A 22 -3.36 -7.74 -10.07
N ILE A 23 -3.53 -6.77 -9.17
CA ILE A 23 -2.53 -6.54 -8.12
C ILE A 23 -2.50 -7.71 -7.13
N LEU A 24 -3.66 -8.25 -6.75
CA LEU A 24 -3.71 -9.43 -5.89
C LEU A 24 -3.02 -10.63 -6.55
N SER A 25 -3.22 -10.81 -7.85
CA SER A 25 -2.55 -11.86 -8.61
C SER A 25 -1.02 -11.72 -8.55
N ARG A 26 -0.52 -10.49 -8.69
CA ARG A 26 0.92 -10.22 -8.60
C ARG A 26 1.47 -10.47 -7.20
N ILE A 27 0.69 -10.17 -6.16
CA ILE A 27 1.04 -10.47 -4.78
C ILE A 27 1.21 -11.99 -4.59
N ASN A 28 0.25 -12.76 -5.09
CA ASN A 28 0.32 -14.21 -5.02
C ASN A 28 1.51 -14.77 -5.82
N ALA A 29 1.73 -14.25 -7.02
CA ALA A 29 2.84 -14.69 -7.87
C ALA A 29 4.20 -14.41 -7.22
N ALA A 30 4.30 -13.34 -6.43
CA ALA A 30 5.51 -12.99 -5.70
C ALA A 30 5.70 -13.80 -4.42
N LYS A 31 4.78 -14.71 -4.10
CA LYS A 31 4.87 -15.63 -2.97
C LYS A 31 4.72 -14.96 -1.60
N PHE A 32 3.94 -13.89 -1.53
CA PHE A 32 3.50 -13.35 -0.26
C PHE A 32 2.31 -14.15 0.26
N GLN A 33 2.22 -14.28 1.58
CA GLN A 33 1.00 -14.73 2.22
C GLN A 33 0.18 -13.52 2.62
N ILE A 34 -1.08 -13.48 2.25
CA ILE A 34 -1.99 -12.42 2.66
C ILE A 34 -2.54 -12.80 4.03
N ILE A 35 -2.10 -12.08 5.07
CA ILE A 35 -2.52 -12.35 6.45
C ILE A 35 -3.91 -11.76 6.71
N ALA A 36 -4.16 -10.56 6.19
CA ALA A 36 -5.43 -9.87 6.36
C ALA A 36 -5.66 -8.96 5.17
N ILE A 37 -6.93 -8.75 4.83
CA ILE A 37 -7.32 -7.90 3.72
C ILE A 37 -8.71 -7.35 3.99
N LYS A 38 -8.92 -6.07 3.70
CA LYS A 38 -10.27 -5.51 3.70
C LYS A 38 -10.38 -4.30 2.77
N SER A 39 -11.59 -4.12 2.23
CA SER A 39 -11.92 -2.98 1.40
C SER A 39 -12.58 -1.93 2.30
N LEU A 40 -12.18 -0.67 2.14
CA LEU A 40 -12.75 0.41 2.94
C LEU A 40 -12.62 1.73 2.20
N ARG A 41 -13.29 2.75 2.72
CA ARG A 41 -13.13 4.12 2.26
C ARG A 41 -12.72 4.96 3.47
N LEU A 42 -11.56 5.60 3.38
CA LEU A 42 -11.09 6.48 4.45
C LEU A 42 -11.91 7.77 4.47
N THR A 43 -12.19 8.27 5.67
CA THR A 43 -12.59 9.66 5.80
C THR A 43 -11.34 10.53 5.66
N LYS A 44 -11.53 11.83 5.41
CA LYS A 44 -10.42 12.78 5.35
C LYS A 44 -9.62 12.75 6.65
N SER A 45 -10.31 12.71 7.78
CA SER A 45 -9.68 12.65 9.10
C SER A 45 -8.83 11.39 9.28
N GLU A 46 -9.33 10.25 8.83
CA GLU A 46 -8.59 9.00 8.91
C GLU A 46 -7.34 9.02 8.02
N ALA A 47 -7.45 9.60 6.83
CA ALA A 47 -6.30 9.75 5.94
C ALA A 47 -5.26 10.68 6.56
N GLU A 48 -5.69 11.77 7.17
CA GLU A 48 -4.78 12.70 7.85
C GLU A 48 -4.05 12.02 9.01
N GLY A 49 -4.74 11.20 9.77
CA GLY A 49 -4.11 10.46 10.88
C GLY A 49 -3.09 9.43 10.38
N PHE A 50 -3.41 8.75 9.31
CA PHE A 50 -2.50 7.75 8.72
C PHE A 50 -1.21 8.41 8.20
N TYR A 51 -1.35 9.55 7.54
CA TYR A 51 -0.21 10.28 6.97
C TYR A 51 0.32 11.40 7.87
N ALA A 52 0.04 11.34 9.18
CA ALA A 52 0.40 12.41 10.13
C ALA A 52 1.89 12.75 10.12
N VAL A 53 2.76 11.79 9.84
CA VAL A 53 4.22 12.01 9.71
C VAL A 53 4.56 12.97 8.58
N HIS A 54 3.67 13.15 7.61
CA HIS A 54 3.85 14.06 6.47
C HIS A 54 3.06 15.37 6.63
N ARG A 55 2.53 15.64 7.82
CA ARG A 55 1.63 16.77 8.08
C ARG A 55 2.18 18.11 7.58
N ASP A 56 3.48 18.33 7.70
CA ASP A 56 4.12 19.59 7.31
C ASP A 56 4.58 19.62 5.86
N ARG A 57 4.32 18.57 5.10
CA ARG A 57 4.72 18.53 3.68
C ARG A 57 3.71 19.25 2.80
N PRO A 58 4.18 19.94 1.73
CA PRO A 58 3.28 20.65 0.82
C PRO A 58 2.21 19.75 0.18
N PHE A 59 2.54 18.48 -0.06
CA PHE A 59 1.62 17.55 -0.72
C PHE A 59 0.58 16.92 0.23
N PHE A 60 0.63 17.23 1.53
CA PHE A 60 -0.22 16.55 2.52
C PHE A 60 -1.71 16.68 2.20
N GLY A 61 -2.16 17.89 1.85
CA GLY A 61 -3.58 18.13 1.53
C GLY A 61 -4.05 17.33 0.32
N GLU A 62 -3.29 17.36 -0.76
CA GLU A 62 -3.63 16.60 -1.97
C GLU A 62 -3.61 15.09 -1.72
N LEU A 63 -2.61 14.61 -0.99
CA LEU A 63 -2.48 13.19 -0.68
C LEU A 63 -3.67 12.70 0.12
N THR A 64 -4.06 13.42 1.18
CA THR A 64 -5.16 13.00 2.04
C THR A 64 -6.51 13.15 1.35
N ASP A 65 -6.68 14.16 0.49
CA ASP A 65 -7.87 14.28 -0.35
C ASP A 65 -7.97 13.08 -1.29
N PHE A 66 -6.88 12.73 -1.94
CA PHE A 66 -6.85 11.60 -2.86
C PHE A 66 -7.16 10.27 -2.13
N MET A 67 -6.49 10.02 -1.02
CA MET A 67 -6.66 8.76 -0.29
C MET A 67 -8.04 8.59 0.33
N SER A 68 -8.79 9.68 0.52
CA SER A 68 -10.17 9.64 1.00
C SER A 68 -11.21 9.78 -0.12
N SER A 69 -10.76 9.85 -1.37
CA SER A 69 -11.65 10.12 -2.51
C SER A 69 -12.47 8.91 -2.97
N GLY A 70 -12.09 7.71 -2.58
CA GLY A 70 -12.77 6.50 -3.02
C GLY A 70 -12.31 5.29 -2.23
N LYS A 71 -12.81 4.12 -2.61
CA LYS A 71 -12.45 2.88 -1.94
C LYS A 71 -10.99 2.52 -2.17
N ALA A 72 -10.39 1.95 -1.13
CA ALA A 72 -9.05 1.39 -1.16
C ALA A 72 -9.10 -0.01 -0.56
N VAL A 73 -8.10 -0.83 -0.84
CA VAL A 73 -7.94 -2.15 -0.24
C VAL A 73 -6.69 -2.13 0.60
N VAL A 74 -6.82 -2.47 1.88
CA VAL A 74 -5.68 -2.52 2.81
C VAL A 74 -5.35 -3.96 3.12
N LEU A 75 -4.04 -4.27 3.20
CA LEU A 75 -3.56 -5.65 3.36
C LEU A 75 -2.39 -5.72 4.32
N VAL A 76 -2.28 -6.87 4.97
CA VAL A 76 -1.06 -7.24 5.68
C VAL A 76 -0.46 -8.43 4.93
N LEU A 77 0.77 -8.27 4.48
CA LEU A 77 1.52 -9.26 3.70
C LEU A 77 2.66 -9.81 4.53
N GLU A 78 2.88 -11.12 4.42
CA GLU A 78 3.96 -11.79 5.14
C GLU A 78 4.85 -12.56 4.18
N ALA A 79 6.15 -12.42 4.39
CA ALA A 79 7.18 -13.17 3.67
C ALA A 79 8.51 -12.94 4.39
N GLU A 80 9.54 -13.68 4.03
CA GLU A 80 10.88 -13.34 4.48
C GLU A 80 11.27 -12.00 3.87
N GLY A 81 11.70 -11.05 4.71
CA GLY A 81 12.06 -9.72 4.26
C GLY A 81 10.92 -8.99 3.53
N ALA A 82 9.70 -9.11 4.06
CA ALA A 82 8.49 -8.63 3.37
C ALA A 82 8.54 -7.16 2.97
N ILE A 83 9.10 -6.30 3.82
CA ILE A 83 9.14 -4.85 3.53
C ILE A 83 9.93 -4.59 2.26
N ALA A 84 11.15 -5.09 2.18
CA ALA A 84 12.00 -4.91 1.00
C ALA A 84 11.40 -5.61 -0.22
N LYS A 85 10.87 -6.82 -0.03
CA LYS A 85 10.29 -7.61 -1.11
C LYS A 85 9.07 -6.92 -1.72
N TRP A 86 8.21 -6.33 -0.88
CA TRP A 86 7.04 -5.61 -1.37
C TRP A 86 7.46 -4.35 -2.14
N ARG A 87 8.46 -3.63 -1.63
CA ARG A 87 8.97 -2.44 -2.33
C ARG A 87 9.56 -2.82 -3.70
N GLU A 88 10.26 -3.93 -3.81
CA GLU A 88 10.75 -4.43 -5.09
C GLU A 88 9.59 -4.79 -6.04
N THR A 89 8.56 -5.43 -5.51
CA THR A 89 7.38 -5.83 -6.28
C THR A 89 6.62 -4.63 -6.80
N MET A 90 6.48 -3.58 -5.96
CA MET A 90 5.82 -2.34 -6.35
C MET A 90 6.63 -1.54 -7.38
N GLY A 91 7.94 -1.52 -7.23
CA GLY A 91 8.83 -0.64 -7.99
C GLY A 91 8.99 0.71 -7.31
N VAL A 92 9.90 1.54 -7.84
CA VAL A 92 10.15 2.88 -7.28
C VAL A 92 8.92 3.77 -7.43
N THR A 93 8.88 4.84 -6.64
CA THR A 93 7.70 5.70 -6.49
C THR A 93 7.20 6.29 -7.81
N ASP A 94 8.10 6.69 -8.69
CA ASP A 94 7.72 7.24 -10.00
C ASP A 94 7.56 6.10 -11.01
N PRO A 95 6.35 5.86 -11.53
CA PRO A 95 6.14 4.79 -12.50
C PRO A 95 7.03 4.89 -13.74
N ALA A 96 7.36 6.11 -14.17
CA ALA A 96 8.21 6.30 -15.34
C ALA A 96 9.64 5.81 -15.11
N LYS A 97 10.08 5.75 -13.86
CA LYS A 97 11.42 5.32 -13.49
C LYS A 97 11.47 3.89 -12.96
N ALA A 98 10.30 3.27 -12.77
CA ALA A 98 10.22 1.92 -12.23
C ALA A 98 10.63 0.89 -13.28
N ALA A 99 11.19 -0.23 -12.82
CA ALA A 99 11.63 -1.30 -13.73
C ALA A 99 10.43 -2.02 -14.34
N PRO A 100 10.55 -2.48 -15.59
CA PRO A 100 9.50 -3.30 -16.22
C PRO A 100 9.17 -4.52 -15.34
N GLY A 101 7.90 -4.88 -15.29
CA GLY A 101 7.43 -6.00 -14.48
C GLY A 101 7.00 -5.61 -13.07
N THR A 102 7.35 -4.41 -12.62
CA THR A 102 6.85 -3.91 -11.33
C THR A 102 5.43 -3.39 -11.48
N ILE A 103 4.69 -3.36 -10.37
CA ILE A 103 3.31 -2.89 -10.37
C ILE A 103 3.24 -1.45 -10.86
N ARG A 104 4.10 -0.58 -10.34
CA ARG A 104 4.07 0.83 -10.70
C ARG A 104 4.44 1.09 -12.14
N ARG A 105 5.44 0.38 -12.68
CA ARG A 105 5.79 0.54 -14.08
C ARG A 105 4.67 0.10 -15.00
N ASP A 106 4.10 -1.05 -14.72
CA ASP A 106 3.11 -1.65 -15.62
C ASP A 106 1.73 -1.02 -15.49
N LEU A 107 1.36 -0.55 -14.30
CA LEU A 107 -0.01 -0.12 -14.01
C LEU A 107 -0.12 1.33 -13.53
N GLY A 108 0.94 1.92 -12.99
CA GLY A 108 0.92 3.28 -12.48
C GLY A 108 0.90 4.32 -13.59
N THR A 109 0.37 5.51 -13.29
CA THR A 109 0.29 6.60 -14.28
C THR A 109 1.11 7.81 -13.87
N SER A 110 1.26 8.09 -12.59
CA SER A 110 2.05 9.21 -12.09
C SER A 110 2.52 8.92 -10.67
N ILE A 111 3.31 9.81 -10.10
CA ILE A 111 3.81 9.66 -8.73
C ILE A 111 2.63 9.57 -7.75
N GLN A 112 1.59 10.39 -7.93
CA GLN A 112 0.40 10.35 -7.07
C GLN A 112 -0.48 9.14 -7.38
N TYR A 113 -0.62 8.77 -8.65
CA TYR A 113 -1.47 7.66 -9.09
C TYR A 113 -0.61 6.46 -9.45
N ASN A 114 0.12 5.94 -8.45
CA ASN A 114 1.05 4.83 -8.65
C ASN A 114 0.57 3.50 -8.08
N CYS A 115 -0.72 3.37 -7.89
CA CYS A 115 -1.46 2.16 -7.59
C CYS A 115 -1.35 1.63 -6.16
N THR A 116 -0.18 1.65 -5.55
CA THR A 116 0.03 0.94 -4.29
C THR A 116 0.89 1.73 -3.30
N HIS A 117 0.74 1.36 -2.03
CA HIS A 117 1.54 1.89 -0.92
C HIS A 117 2.14 0.71 -0.16
N GLY A 118 3.32 0.90 0.39
CA GLY A 118 3.97 -0.06 1.25
C GLY A 118 4.75 0.63 2.35
N SER A 119 4.92 -0.07 3.48
CA SER A 119 5.69 0.45 4.60
C SER A 119 7.16 0.59 4.26
N ASP A 120 7.85 1.53 4.91
CA ASP A 120 9.27 1.80 4.67
C ASP A 120 10.20 1.03 5.60
N ALA A 121 9.74 0.69 6.79
CA ALA A 121 10.57 0.15 7.84
C ALA A 121 9.71 -0.65 8.84
N PRO A 122 10.33 -1.48 9.70
CA PRO A 122 9.56 -2.23 10.70
C PRO A 122 8.67 -1.34 11.58
N GLU A 123 9.15 -0.16 11.97
CA GLU A 123 8.39 0.76 12.81
C GLU A 123 7.17 1.30 12.10
N THR A 124 7.32 1.69 10.83
CA THR A 124 6.18 2.19 10.06
C THR A 124 5.21 1.06 9.73
N ALA A 125 5.71 -0.14 9.47
CA ALA A 125 4.84 -1.30 9.26
C ALA A 125 3.98 -1.58 10.50
N ALA A 126 4.57 -1.56 11.69
CA ALA A 126 3.83 -1.80 12.92
C ALA A 126 2.74 -0.75 13.14
N PHE A 127 3.06 0.53 12.94
CA PHE A 127 2.08 1.61 13.07
C PHE A 127 0.94 1.45 12.05
N GLU A 128 1.31 1.22 10.80
CA GLU A 128 0.33 1.18 9.69
C GLU A 128 -0.59 -0.03 9.80
N ILE A 129 -0.05 -1.18 10.18
CA ILE A 129 -0.87 -2.38 10.41
C ILE A 129 -1.85 -2.12 11.55
N GLY A 130 -1.38 -1.59 12.68
CA GLY A 130 -2.21 -1.32 13.84
C GLY A 130 -3.24 -0.22 13.61
N TYR A 131 -3.03 0.63 12.62
CA TYR A 131 -4.00 1.67 12.28
C TYR A 131 -5.28 1.09 11.69
N PHE A 132 -5.18 -0.01 10.94
CA PHE A 132 -6.31 -0.58 10.21
C PHE A 132 -6.80 -1.93 10.74
N PHE A 133 -5.96 -2.67 11.45
CA PHE A 133 -6.29 -4.04 11.85
C PHE A 133 -6.13 -4.24 13.34
N SER A 134 -7.07 -5.00 13.92
CA SER A 134 -6.95 -5.43 15.32
C SER A 134 -6.12 -6.70 15.40
N GLY A 135 -5.65 -7.06 16.61
CA GLY A 135 -4.91 -8.29 16.81
C GLY A 135 -5.66 -9.54 16.37
N MET A 136 -6.98 -9.53 16.52
CA MET A 136 -7.82 -10.68 16.14
C MET A 136 -7.88 -10.87 14.63
N GLU A 137 -7.66 -9.81 13.85
CA GLU A 137 -7.69 -9.87 12.40
C GLU A 137 -6.37 -10.39 11.81
N LEU A 138 -5.34 -10.52 12.63
CA LEU A 138 -3.98 -10.84 12.19
C LEU A 138 -3.56 -12.28 12.50
N ILE A 139 -4.51 -13.14 12.71
CA ILE A 139 -4.24 -14.54 13.05
C ILE A 139 -3.70 -15.33 11.87
#